data_46384da2693cd9db626d05ff4e3877d0
#
_entry.id   46384da2693cd9db626d05ff4e3877d0
#
_cell.length_a   1.000
_cell.length_b   1.000
_cell.length_c   1.000
_cell.angle_alpha   90.00
_cell.angle_beta   90.00
_cell.angle_gamma   90.00
#
_symmetry.space_group_name_H-M   'P 1'
#
loop_
_entity.id
_entity.type
_entity.pdbx_description
1 polymer ?
#
loop_
_entity_poly.entity_id
_entity_poly.type
_entity_poly.pdbx_seq_one_letter_code
_entity_poly.pdbx_strand_id
1 'polypeptide(L)'
;MFRPIAAGIVAVVLLTACAPEDAGDTEPADFARSVCAGLTSWRDGVATESAELTRSLDGANDVATVRSRYGHFFTSTVRRTDQLIHTVDTAGAPKVDHGRGYSRDLTAALKSARSGLASAQKSFAALPTSDLAGYAAGARKIRDSLGGVLTQVGTTLDELGQTYTSGDLNRAFGDEPACQRLSGT
;
A
#
# COMPACT_ATOMS: atom_id res chain seq x y z
N MET A 1 -52.14 -62.21 -7.16
CA MET A 1 -52.22 -60.92 -6.49
C MET A 1 -50.80 -60.29 -6.44
N PHE A 2 -50.43 -59.50 -7.38
CA PHE A 2 -49.11 -58.82 -7.40
C PHE A 2 -49.33 -57.35 -7.10
N ARG A 3 -48.69 -56.81 -6.03
CA ARG A 3 -48.66 -55.37 -5.71
C ARG A 3 -47.42 -54.76 -6.35
N PRO A 4 -47.52 -53.66 -7.08
CA PRO A 4 -46.33 -52.88 -7.53
C PRO A 4 -45.82 -52.01 -6.39
N ILE A 5 -44.51 -52.11 -6.12
CA ILE A 5 -43.77 -51.22 -5.24
C ILE A 5 -43.36 -49.97 -6.08
N ALA A 6 -43.93 -48.83 -5.72
CA ALA A 6 -43.53 -47.56 -6.31
C ALA A 6 -42.22 -47.07 -5.63
N ALA A 7 -41.11 -47.08 -6.38
CA ALA A 7 -39.85 -46.50 -5.94
C ALA A 7 -39.89 -45.00 -6.16
N GLY A 8 -40.02 -44.23 -5.07
CA GLY A 8 -39.88 -42.76 -5.09
C GLY A 8 -38.40 -42.34 -5.26
N ILE A 9 -38.08 -41.70 -6.38
CA ILE A 9 -36.78 -41.08 -6.60
C ILE A 9 -36.80 -39.72 -5.89
N VAL A 10 -36.07 -39.63 -4.77
CA VAL A 10 -35.80 -38.34 -4.12
C VAL A 10 -34.67 -37.66 -4.89
N ALA A 11 -34.99 -36.65 -5.70
CA ALA A 11 -34.01 -35.78 -6.36
C ALA A 11 -33.41 -34.82 -5.31
N VAL A 12 -32.21 -35.12 -4.85
CA VAL A 12 -31.42 -34.17 -4.04
C VAL A 12 -30.89 -33.10 -4.98
N VAL A 13 -31.53 -31.94 -4.97
CA VAL A 13 -31.01 -30.73 -5.65
C VAL A 13 -29.83 -30.20 -4.81
N LEU A 14 -28.61 -30.54 -5.22
CA LEU A 14 -27.40 -29.90 -4.70
C LEU A 14 -27.39 -28.45 -5.20
N LEU A 15 -27.79 -27.52 -4.34
CA LEU A 15 -27.51 -26.09 -4.51
C LEU A 15 -25.99 -25.90 -4.37
N THR A 16 -25.26 -25.98 -5.48
CA THR A 16 -23.88 -25.47 -5.55
C THR A 16 -23.96 -23.97 -5.40
N ALA A 17 -23.81 -23.45 -4.17
CA ALA A 17 -23.51 -22.06 -3.95
C ALA A 17 -22.21 -21.76 -4.73
N CYS A 18 -22.26 -20.90 -5.74
CA CYS A 18 -21.07 -20.36 -6.39
C CYS A 18 -20.29 -19.62 -5.30
N ALA A 19 -19.27 -20.27 -4.75
CA ALA A 19 -18.30 -19.56 -3.92
C ALA A 19 -17.58 -18.55 -4.83
N PRO A 20 -17.33 -17.30 -4.37
CA PRO A 20 -16.60 -16.34 -5.15
C PRO A 20 -15.20 -16.88 -5.49
N GLU A 21 -14.79 -16.69 -6.73
CA GLU A 21 -13.52 -17.21 -7.25
C GLU A 21 -12.34 -16.48 -6.59
N ASP A 22 -11.43 -17.25 -5.96
CA ASP A 22 -10.25 -16.74 -5.26
C ASP A 22 -10.56 -15.65 -4.20
N ALA A 23 -11.69 -15.80 -3.52
CA ALA A 23 -12.09 -14.90 -2.43
C ALA A 23 -11.18 -15.06 -1.21
N GLY A 24 -10.95 -13.94 -0.50
CA GLY A 24 -10.33 -13.95 0.81
C GLY A 24 -11.31 -14.34 1.93
N ASP A 25 -10.84 -14.18 3.16
CA ASP A 25 -11.57 -14.56 4.37
C ASP A 25 -11.95 -13.33 5.23
N THR A 26 -11.48 -12.13 4.88
CA THR A 26 -11.72 -10.88 5.63
C THR A 26 -12.93 -10.15 5.07
N GLU A 27 -13.84 -9.74 5.91
CA GLU A 27 -14.99 -8.93 5.48
C GLU A 27 -14.50 -7.63 4.82
N PRO A 28 -15.11 -7.19 3.68
CA PRO A 28 -14.64 -6.03 2.90
C PRO A 28 -14.50 -4.75 3.73
N ALA A 29 -15.42 -4.52 4.69
CA ALA A 29 -15.37 -3.36 5.58
C ALA A 29 -14.19 -3.39 6.55
N ASP A 30 -13.84 -4.57 7.09
CA ASP A 30 -12.71 -4.73 8.02
C ASP A 30 -11.37 -4.61 7.27
N PHE A 31 -11.31 -5.15 6.06
CA PHE A 31 -10.16 -4.98 5.17
C PHE A 31 -9.94 -3.50 4.83
N ALA A 32 -10.98 -2.80 4.34
CA ALA A 32 -10.92 -1.37 4.01
C ALA A 32 -10.49 -0.53 5.22
N ARG A 33 -11.07 -0.79 6.40
CA ARG A 33 -10.70 -0.11 7.65
C ARG A 33 -9.22 -0.27 7.96
N SER A 34 -8.70 -1.49 7.92
CA SER A 34 -7.31 -1.80 8.22
C SER A 34 -6.35 -1.12 7.22
N VAL A 35 -6.62 -1.25 5.93
CA VAL A 35 -5.80 -0.65 4.86
C VAL A 35 -5.79 0.87 4.96
N CYS A 36 -6.95 1.50 5.07
CA CYS A 36 -7.03 2.97 5.10
C CYS A 36 -6.50 3.58 6.40
N ALA A 37 -6.67 2.90 7.53
CA ALA A 37 -6.02 3.32 8.78
C ALA A 37 -4.49 3.23 8.67
N GLY A 38 -3.97 2.16 8.06
CA GLY A 38 -2.54 2.00 7.79
C GLY A 38 -1.99 3.08 6.86
N LEU A 39 -2.67 3.37 5.76
CA LEU A 39 -2.32 4.42 4.80
C LEU A 39 -2.36 5.82 5.43
N THR A 40 -3.38 6.11 6.23
CA THR A 40 -3.49 7.39 6.97
C THR A 40 -2.31 7.55 7.93
N SER A 41 -2.02 6.52 8.74
CA SER A 41 -0.88 6.53 9.67
C SER A 41 0.45 6.70 8.96
N TRP A 42 0.63 6.04 7.84
CA TRP A 42 1.82 6.17 7.00
C TRP A 42 1.97 7.59 6.45
N ARG A 43 0.91 8.14 5.82
CA ARG A 43 0.90 9.49 5.25
C ARG A 43 1.22 10.55 6.30
N ASP A 44 0.51 10.51 7.43
CA ASP A 44 0.66 11.50 8.49
C ASP A 44 2.06 11.41 9.14
N GLY A 45 2.58 10.18 9.29
CA GLY A 45 3.93 9.96 9.75
C GLY A 45 5.00 10.50 8.79
N VAL A 46 4.86 10.25 7.48
CA VAL A 46 5.78 10.80 6.47
C VAL A 46 5.69 12.32 6.41
N ALA A 47 4.51 12.90 6.51
CA ALA A 47 4.33 14.36 6.57
C ALA A 47 5.02 14.98 7.79
N THR A 48 4.90 14.36 8.96
CA THR A 48 5.58 14.77 10.20
C THR A 48 7.10 14.73 10.03
N GLU A 49 7.65 13.62 9.55
CA GLU A 49 9.09 13.44 9.31
C GLU A 49 9.61 14.46 8.27
N SER A 50 8.83 14.75 7.24
CA SER A 50 9.17 15.76 6.22
C SER A 50 9.22 17.17 6.81
N ALA A 51 8.27 17.53 7.66
CA ALA A 51 8.27 18.80 8.37
C ALA A 51 9.43 18.92 9.36
N GLU A 52 9.80 17.85 10.04
CA GLU A 52 10.97 17.78 10.91
C GLU A 52 12.26 17.90 10.13
N LEU A 53 12.38 17.22 8.98
CA LEU A 53 13.51 17.36 8.09
C LEU A 53 13.67 18.82 7.66
N THR A 54 12.61 19.45 7.18
CA THR A 54 12.63 20.86 6.74
C THR A 54 13.11 21.77 7.86
N ARG A 55 12.54 21.66 9.06
CA ARG A 55 12.97 22.47 10.23
C ARG A 55 14.42 22.18 10.63
N SER A 56 14.83 20.93 10.55
CA SER A 56 16.18 20.52 10.92
C SER A 56 17.23 21.01 9.93
N LEU A 57 16.89 21.21 8.65
CA LEU A 57 17.77 21.73 7.63
C LEU A 57 17.95 23.25 7.72
N ASP A 58 17.06 23.93 8.44
CA ASP A 58 17.22 25.38 8.68
C ASP A 58 18.52 25.64 9.44
N GLY A 59 19.36 26.55 8.87
CA GLY A 59 20.70 26.86 9.40
C GLY A 59 21.76 25.76 9.23
N ALA A 60 21.46 24.63 8.55
CA ALA A 60 22.48 23.63 8.24
C ALA A 60 23.41 24.14 7.14
N ASN A 61 24.69 24.32 7.47
CA ASN A 61 25.70 24.94 6.60
C ASN A 61 26.80 23.94 6.17
N ASP A 62 26.71 22.68 6.56
CA ASP A 62 27.67 21.64 6.16
C ASP A 62 26.96 20.40 5.59
N VAL A 63 27.62 19.75 4.62
CA VAL A 63 27.08 18.58 3.89
C VAL A 63 26.90 17.37 4.81
N ALA A 64 27.74 17.21 5.83
CA ALA A 64 27.67 16.06 6.73
C ALA A 64 26.40 16.10 7.58
N THR A 65 26.04 17.28 8.10
CA THR A 65 24.78 17.51 8.82
C THR A 65 23.58 17.27 7.93
N VAL A 66 23.54 17.84 6.70
CA VAL A 66 22.47 17.63 5.74
C VAL A 66 22.30 16.15 5.41
N ARG A 67 23.41 15.46 5.13
CA ARG A 67 23.43 14.02 4.85
C ARG A 67 22.87 13.19 6.01
N SER A 68 23.25 13.49 7.23
CA SER A 68 22.75 12.80 8.43
C SER A 68 21.24 12.94 8.58
N ARG A 69 20.70 14.15 8.38
CA ARG A 69 19.27 14.45 8.52
C ARG A 69 18.42 13.77 7.47
N TYR A 70 18.85 13.78 6.21
CA TYR A 70 18.20 13.01 5.15
C TYR A 70 18.31 11.49 5.39
N GLY A 71 19.45 11.01 5.89
CA GLY A 71 19.60 9.60 6.28
C GLY A 71 18.57 9.17 7.31
N HIS A 72 18.32 10.02 8.30
CA HIS A 72 17.28 9.80 9.32
C HIS A 72 15.87 9.74 8.70
N PHE A 73 15.54 10.72 7.86
CA PHE A 73 14.26 10.78 7.15
C PHE A 73 14.01 9.52 6.32
N PHE A 74 14.98 9.10 5.49
CA PHE A 74 14.85 7.89 4.68
C PHE A 74 14.67 6.62 5.53
N THR A 75 15.48 6.49 6.61
CA THR A 75 15.37 5.33 7.51
C THR A 75 13.99 5.26 8.16
N SER A 76 13.47 6.37 8.61
CA SER A 76 12.14 6.46 9.22
C SER A 76 11.04 6.15 8.20
N THR A 77 11.11 6.72 7.01
CA THR A 77 10.13 6.49 5.94
C THR A 77 10.11 5.03 5.48
N VAL A 78 11.27 4.40 5.28
CA VAL A 78 11.36 2.96 4.95
C VAL A 78 10.72 2.12 6.03
N ARG A 79 11.03 2.36 7.30
CA ARG A 79 10.43 1.63 8.43
C ARG A 79 8.90 1.79 8.49
N ARG A 80 8.38 3.01 8.24
CA ARG A 80 6.93 3.25 8.18
C ARG A 80 6.28 2.51 7.03
N THR A 81 6.97 2.41 5.90
CA THR A 81 6.49 1.62 4.76
C THR A 81 6.48 0.12 5.07
N ASP A 82 7.49 -0.40 5.79
CA ASP A 82 7.48 -1.77 6.29
C ASP A 82 6.30 -2.04 7.25
N GLN A 83 5.96 -1.07 8.12
CA GLN A 83 4.79 -1.15 8.99
C GLN A 83 3.48 -1.16 8.21
N LEU A 84 3.35 -0.34 7.17
CA LEU A 84 2.18 -0.34 6.28
C LEU A 84 2.03 -1.68 5.56
N ILE A 85 3.11 -2.22 5.00
CA ILE A 85 3.11 -3.55 4.36
C ILE A 85 2.63 -4.61 5.36
N HIS A 86 3.16 -4.60 6.58
CA HIS A 86 2.73 -5.52 7.62
C HIS A 86 1.25 -5.37 7.97
N THR A 87 0.74 -4.14 8.04
CA THR A 87 -0.68 -3.88 8.30
C THR A 87 -1.56 -4.47 7.19
N VAL A 88 -1.18 -4.28 5.91
CA VAL A 88 -1.92 -4.84 4.76
C VAL A 88 -1.84 -6.37 4.75
N ASP A 89 -0.66 -6.95 4.98
CA ASP A 89 -0.50 -8.42 5.05
C ASP A 89 -1.34 -9.01 6.20
N THR A 90 -1.42 -8.33 7.34
CA THR A 90 -2.22 -8.77 8.51
C THR A 90 -3.73 -8.59 8.29
N ALA A 91 -4.13 -7.60 7.49
CA ALA A 91 -5.53 -7.43 7.10
C ALA A 91 -6.06 -8.62 6.29
N GLY A 92 -5.17 -9.41 5.70
CA GLY A 92 -5.50 -10.58 4.91
C GLY A 92 -6.01 -10.23 3.51
N ALA A 93 -7.00 -10.99 3.03
CA ALA A 93 -7.60 -10.76 1.72
C ALA A 93 -9.10 -10.53 1.87
N PRO A 94 -9.69 -9.57 1.14
CA PRO A 94 -11.12 -9.28 1.24
C PRO A 94 -11.95 -10.43 0.66
N LYS A 95 -13.09 -10.69 1.28
CA LYS A 95 -14.05 -11.73 0.90
C LYS A 95 -14.93 -11.26 -0.26
N VAL A 96 -14.28 -11.05 -1.40
CA VAL A 96 -14.88 -10.68 -2.69
C VAL A 96 -14.25 -11.51 -3.79
N ASP A 97 -14.85 -11.50 -4.99
CA ASP A 97 -14.24 -12.13 -6.16
C ASP A 97 -12.81 -11.58 -6.37
N HIS A 98 -11.86 -12.48 -6.59
CA HIS A 98 -10.44 -12.17 -6.76
C HIS A 98 -9.77 -11.41 -5.59
N GLY A 99 -10.35 -11.47 -4.38
CA GLY A 99 -9.85 -10.75 -3.21
C GLY A 99 -8.41 -11.09 -2.82
N ARG A 100 -7.98 -12.36 -2.98
CA ARG A 100 -6.57 -12.76 -2.77
C ARG A 100 -5.64 -12.15 -3.81
N GLY A 101 -6.09 -12.07 -5.07
CA GLY A 101 -5.38 -11.38 -6.13
C GLY A 101 -5.16 -9.91 -5.79
N TYR A 102 -6.23 -9.22 -5.41
CA TYR A 102 -6.16 -7.81 -4.98
C TYR A 102 -5.15 -7.59 -3.85
N SER A 103 -5.25 -8.38 -2.75
CA SER A 103 -4.35 -8.22 -1.60
C SER A 103 -2.89 -8.48 -1.96
N ARG A 104 -2.62 -9.52 -2.76
CA ARG A 104 -1.27 -9.83 -3.25
C ARG A 104 -0.69 -8.68 -4.06
N ASP A 105 -1.46 -8.12 -5.00
CA ASP A 105 -0.98 -7.11 -5.93
C ASP A 105 -0.83 -5.75 -5.23
N LEU A 106 -1.71 -5.42 -4.27
CA LEU A 106 -1.55 -4.27 -3.37
C LEU A 106 -0.26 -4.38 -2.55
N THR A 107 -0.01 -5.53 -1.93
CA THR A 107 1.24 -5.79 -1.20
C THR A 107 2.46 -5.67 -2.10
N ALA A 108 2.40 -6.18 -3.34
CA ALA A 108 3.49 -6.07 -4.31
C ALA A 108 3.79 -4.61 -4.68
N ALA A 109 2.75 -3.78 -4.89
CA ALA A 109 2.91 -2.35 -5.15
C ALA A 109 3.61 -1.63 -3.97
N LEU A 110 3.20 -1.90 -2.74
CA LEU A 110 3.82 -1.34 -1.55
C LEU A 110 5.28 -1.78 -1.38
N LYS A 111 5.60 -3.06 -1.65
CA LYS A 111 6.98 -3.58 -1.64
C LYS A 111 7.84 -2.93 -2.72
N SER A 112 7.28 -2.63 -3.88
CA SER A 112 7.96 -1.87 -4.95
C SER A 112 8.28 -0.44 -4.49
N ALA A 113 7.33 0.26 -3.91
CA ALA A 113 7.54 1.59 -3.32
C ALA A 113 8.64 1.59 -2.25
N ARG A 114 8.58 0.62 -1.34
CA ARG A 114 9.60 0.42 -0.30
C ARG A 114 11.00 0.22 -0.88
N SER A 115 11.11 -0.57 -1.96
CA SER A 115 12.37 -0.82 -2.64
C SER A 115 12.92 0.45 -3.31
N GLY A 116 12.06 1.26 -3.91
CA GLY A 116 12.41 2.58 -4.45
C GLY A 116 12.96 3.53 -3.37
N LEU A 117 12.29 3.61 -2.22
CA LEU A 117 12.73 4.41 -1.07
C LEU A 117 14.10 3.95 -0.54
N ALA A 118 14.31 2.63 -0.40
CA ALA A 118 15.59 2.08 0.05
C ALA A 118 16.72 2.33 -0.95
N SER A 119 16.42 2.29 -2.25
CA SER A 119 17.37 2.62 -3.32
C SER A 119 17.74 4.10 -3.27
N ALA A 120 16.78 4.99 -3.07
CA ALA A 120 17.01 6.42 -2.89
C ALA A 120 17.87 6.71 -1.64
N GLN A 121 17.58 6.05 -0.52
CA GLN A 121 18.40 6.12 0.71
C GLN A 121 19.85 5.75 0.43
N LYS A 122 20.08 4.62 -0.23
CA LYS A 122 21.43 4.15 -0.58
C LYS A 122 22.15 5.13 -1.50
N SER A 123 21.46 5.63 -2.52
CA SER A 123 22.01 6.59 -3.47
C SER A 123 22.37 7.91 -2.79
N PHE A 124 21.51 8.37 -1.88
CA PHE A 124 21.76 9.59 -1.10
C PHE A 124 22.98 9.44 -0.17
N ALA A 125 23.10 8.29 0.49
CA ALA A 125 24.24 7.97 1.33
C ALA A 125 25.57 7.91 0.56
N ALA A 126 25.54 7.62 -0.73
CA ALA A 126 26.71 7.52 -1.59
C ALA A 126 27.12 8.85 -2.25
N LEU A 127 26.36 9.93 -2.07
CA LEU A 127 26.72 11.24 -2.65
C LEU A 127 28.06 11.75 -2.10
N PRO A 128 28.91 12.35 -2.97
CA PRO A 128 30.19 12.91 -2.54
C PRO A 128 29.97 14.11 -1.61
N THR A 129 30.73 14.18 -0.52
CA THR A 129 30.61 15.25 0.49
C THR A 129 31.66 16.35 0.32
N SER A 130 32.65 16.14 -0.56
CA SER A 130 33.72 17.06 -0.82
C SER A 130 33.39 18.19 -1.81
N ASP A 131 32.30 18.00 -2.59
CA ASP A 131 31.82 18.97 -3.60
C ASP A 131 30.33 19.27 -3.34
N LEU A 132 30.07 20.49 -2.85
CA LEU A 132 28.71 20.94 -2.55
C LEU A 132 27.82 21.02 -3.81
N ALA A 133 28.37 21.40 -4.95
CA ALA A 133 27.62 21.51 -6.19
C ALA A 133 27.19 20.12 -6.71
N GLY A 134 28.13 19.17 -6.72
CA GLY A 134 27.88 17.78 -7.07
C GLY A 134 26.91 17.11 -6.10
N TYR A 135 27.02 17.36 -4.80
CA TYR A 135 26.07 16.90 -3.78
C TYR A 135 24.64 17.40 -4.06
N ALA A 136 24.48 18.71 -4.29
CA ALA A 136 23.20 19.32 -4.59
C ALA A 136 22.58 18.80 -5.90
N ALA A 137 23.39 18.58 -6.93
CA ALA A 137 22.94 18.00 -8.19
C ALA A 137 22.48 16.53 -8.02
N GLY A 138 23.23 15.74 -7.25
CA GLY A 138 22.88 14.36 -6.91
C GLY A 138 21.58 14.27 -6.09
N ALA A 139 21.42 15.13 -5.09
CA ALA A 139 20.21 15.21 -4.27
C ALA A 139 18.96 15.54 -5.11
N ARG A 140 19.07 16.45 -6.08
CA ARG A 140 17.97 16.74 -7.03
C ARG A 140 17.58 15.51 -7.85
N LYS A 141 18.56 14.79 -8.42
CA LYS A 141 18.28 13.56 -9.18
C LYS A 141 17.54 12.50 -8.35
N ILE A 142 17.93 12.33 -7.09
CA ILE A 142 17.28 11.38 -6.19
C ILE A 142 15.85 11.81 -5.90
N ARG A 143 15.61 13.08 -5.64
CA ARG A 143 14.26 13.63 -5.46
C ARG A 143 13.37 13.37 -6.69
N ASP A 144 13.91 13.63 -7.89
CA ASP A 144 13.15 13.45 -9.14
C ASP A 144 12.86 11.95 -9.39
N SER A 145 13.81 11.05 -9.04
CA SER A 145 13.60 9.60 -9.06
C SER A 145 12.52 9.15 -8.08
N LEU A 146 12.47 9.72 -6.87
CA LEU A 146 11.40 9.44 -5.90
C LEU A 146 10.02 9.89 -6.41
N GLY A 147 9.96 11.04 -7.08
CA GLY A 147 8.73 11.49 -7.75
C GLY A 147 8.21 10.45 -8.75
N GLY A 148 9.10 9.87 -9.55
CA GLY A 148 8.78 8.77 -10.47
C GLY A 148 8.26 7.51 -9.76
N VAL A 149 8.88 7.12 -8.63
CA VAL A 149 8.41 5.96 -7.82
C VAL A 149 7.01 6.21 -7.28
N LEU A 150 6.73 7.39 -6.75
CA LEU A 150 5.41 7.74 -6.21
C LEU A 150 4.34 7.78 -7.32
N THR A 151 4.67 8.32 -8.48
CA THR A 151 3.78 8.29 -9.65
C THR A 151 3.46 6.85 -10.06
N GLN A 152 4.47 5.98 -10.15
CA GLN A 152 4.26 4.57 -10.49
C GLN A 152 3.37 3.86 -9.48
N VAL A 153 3.54 4.12 -8.19
CA VAL A 153 2.65 3.56 -7.15
C VAL A 153 1.21 4.04 -7.33
N GLY A 154 1.01 5.34 -7.58
CA GLY A 154 -0.32 5.89 -7.87
C GLY A 154 -0.96 5.19 -9.06
N THR A 155 -0.26 5.08 -10.18
CA THR A 155 -0.73 4.36 -11.38
C THR A 155 -1.10 2.90 -11.05
N THR A 156 -0.24 2.19 -10.30
CA THR A 156 -0.53 0.80 -9.92
C THR A 156 -1.77 0.69 -9.03
N LEU A 157 -1.99 1.61 -8.10
CA LEU A 157 -3.20 1.63 -7.27
C LEU A 157 -4.47 1.91 -8.10
N ASP A 158 -4.39 2.82 -9.08
CA ASP A 158 -5.49 3.09 -10.02
C ASP A 158 -5.80 1.85 -10.88
N GLU A 159 -4.76 1.17 -11.38
CA GLU A 159 -4.89 -0.09 -12.13
C GLU A 159 -5.52 -1.20 -11.28
N LEU A 160 -5.17 -1.32 -9.99
CA LEU A 160 -5.82 -2.25 -9.08
C LEU A 160 -7.31 -1.96 -8.94
N GLY A 161 -7.69 -0.70 -8.78
CA GLY A 161 -9.10 -0.27 -8.72
C GLY A 161 -9.89 -0.60 -10.00
N GLN A 162 -9.22 -0.59 -11.16
CA GLN A 162 -9.83 -0.95 -12.45
C GLN A 162 -9.88 -2.46 -12.69
N THR A 163 -8.85 -3.19 -12.28
CA THR A 163 -8.72 -4.64 -12.48
C THR A 163 -9.65 -5.42 -11.56
N TYR A 164 -9.76 -4.99 -10.32
CA TYR A 164 -10.52 -5.67 -9.27
C TYR A 164 -11.82 -4.90 -8.96
N THR A 165 -12.73 -4.83 -9.93
CA THR A 165 -14.02 -4.14 -9.79
C THR A 165 -15.00 -4.97 -8.96
N SER A 166 -14.92 -4.89 -7.65
CA SER A 166 -15.93 -5.43 -6.74
C SER A 166 -16.78 -4.30 -6.17
N GLY A 167 -18.09 -4.32 -6.40
CA GLY A 167 -19.02 -3.33 -5.87
C GLY A 167 -18.99 -3.26 -4.33
N ASP A 168 -18.79 -4.39 -3.66
CA ASP A 168 -18.72 -4.46 -2.20
C ASP A 168 -17.41 -3.91 -1.65
N LEU A 169 -16.29 -4.18 -2.31
CA LEU A 169 -14.99 -3.62 -1.93
C LEU A 169 -14.95 -2.10 -2.17
N ASN A 170 -15.42 -1.64 -3.32
CA ASN A 170 -15.49 -0.21 -3.64
C ASN A 170 -16.38 0.54 -2.65
N ARG A 171 -17.53 -0.04 -2.27
CA ARG A 171 -18.42 0.53 -1.24
C ARG A 171 -17.71 0.57 0.11
N ALA A 172 -17.04 -0.51 0.51
CA ALA A 172 -16.31 -0.57 1.77
C ALA A 172 -15.22 0.50 1.88
N PHE A 173 -14.46 0.75 0.81
CA PHE A 173 -13.49 1.85 0.77
C PHE A 173 -14.17 3.23 0.76
N GLY A 174 -15.27 3.39 0.03
CA GLY A 174 -16.03 4.65 -0.03
C GLY A 174 -16.67 5.04 1.30
N ASP A 175 -17.16 4.06 2.06
CA ASP A 175 -17.83 4.27 3.34
C ASP A 175 -16.86 4.42 4.53
N GLU A 176 -15.58 4.02 4.36
CA GLU A 176 -14.59 4.07 5.44
C GLU A 176 -14.07 5.50 5.65
N PRO A 177 -14.28 6.12 6.84
CA PRO A 177 -13.87 7.51 7.09
C PRO A 177 -12.36 7.77 6.95
N ALA A 178 -11.52 6.76 7.20
CA ALA A 178 -10.08 6.89 7.02
C ALA A 178 -9.71 7.01 5.53
N CYS A 179 -10.42 6.30 4.65
CA CYS A 179 -10.24 6.40 3.20
C CYS A 179 -10.70 7.77 2.67
N GLN A 180 -11.83 8.27 3.16
CA GLN A 180 -12.34 9.60 2.80
C GLN A 180 -11.33 10.70 3.13
N ARG A 181 -10.66 10.61 4.28
CA ARG A 181 -9.57 11.55 4.65
C ARG A 181 -8.34 11.44 3.74
N LEU A 182 -8.11 10.29 3.12
CA LEU A 182 -7.01 10.10 2.16
C LEU A 182 -7.31 10.77 0.82
N SER A 183 -8.55 10.74 0.38
CA SER A 183 -9.00 11.35 -0.89
C SER A 183 -9.21 12.86 -0.82
N GLY A 184 -9.11 13.47 0.36
CA GLY A 184 -9.23 14.93 0.52
C GLY A 184 -10.66 15.45 0.41
N THR A 185 -11.66 14.58 0.58
CA THR A 185 -13.10 14.91 0.64
C THR A 185 -13.57 15.04 2.08
#